data_e8be4ffdb5b23ee3b24d6c9366e435aa
#
_entry.id   e8be4ffdb5b23ee3b24d6c9366e435aa
#
_cell.length_a   1.000
_cell.length_b   1.000
_cell.length_c   1.000
_cell.angle_alpha   90.00
_cell.angle_beta   90.00
_cell.angle_gamma   90.00
#
_symmetry.space_group_name_H-M   'P 1'
#
loop_
_entity.id
_entity.type
_entity.pdbx_description
1 polymer ?
#
loop_
_entity_poly.entity_id
_entity_poly.type
_entity_poly.pdbx_seq_one_letter_code
_entity_poly.pdbx_strand_id
1 'polypeptide(L)'
;MKKMYLHFFALLILCTVSFGQALTQADSEKAEQYLQQTRDGVVEATKGLSDAQMKFKPAPDRWSVAETLEHITLAEDFLLLNDKDKIMKAPAGANDRDTAKIDAMVVTMVPDRTQKRQAPGPLVPTGRWTSAETLDHFLKSRAQTIAFLESTPDLRAHVADSPLGQPMDAYEWLLFIAAHSQRHTKQILEVKADPNFPKS
;
A
#
# COMPACT_ATOMS: atom_id res chain seq x y z
N MET A 1 -67.78 4.94 -37.07
CA MET A 1 -66.61 5.68 -36.56
C MET A 1 -65.88 4.75 -35.57
N LYS A 2 -64.76 4.11 -36.03
CA LYS A 2 -63.95 3.19 -35.18
C LYS A 2 -62.91 4.05 -34.46
N LYS A 3 -62.97 4.12 -33.13
CA LYS A 3 -61.92 4.75 -32.30
C LYS A 3 -60.70 3.83 -32.20
N MET A 4 -59.59 4.28 -32.74
CA MET A 4 -58.29 3.62 -32.69
C MET A 4 -57.58 4.07 -31.41
N TYR A 5 -57.42 3.19 -30.41
CA TYR A 5 -56.67 3.45 -29.20
C TYR A 5 -55.18 3.17 -29.46
N LEU A 6 -54.38 4.21 -29.46
CA LEU A 6 -52.90 4.12 -29.59
C LEU A 6 -52.35 3.81 -28.21
N HIS A 7 -51.89 2.56 -28.02
CA HIS A 7 -51.18 2.15 -26.79
C HIS A 7 -49.75 2.61 -26.91
N PHE A 8 -49.38 3.61 -26.10
CA PHE A 8 -48.00 4.06 -25.92
C PHE A 8 -47.32 3.08 -24.97
N PHE A 9 -46.49 2.19 -25.49
CA PHE A 9 -45.63 1.30 -24.67
C PHE A 9 -44.39 2.12 -24.27
N ALA A 10 -44.36 2.63 -23.05
CA ALA A 10 -43.16 3.28 -22.50
C ALA A 10 -42.14 2.18 -22.16
N LEU A 11 -41.11 2.05 -22.99
CA LEU A 11 -39.97 1.19 -22.73
C LEU A 11 -39.10 1.82 -21.60
N LEU A 12 -39.28 1.32 -20.39
CA LEU A 12 -38.39 1.65 -19.27
C LEU A 12 -37.03 0.98 -19.51
N ILE A 13 -36.06 1.75 -19.98
CA ILE A 13 -34.67 1.29 -20.05
C ILE A 13 -34.15 1.32 -18.60
N LEU A 14 -34.13 0.17 -17.93
CA LEU A 14 -33.37 -0.04 -16.70
C LEU A 14 -31.88 0.06 -17.05
N CYS A 15 -31.27 1.21 -16.88
CA CYS A 15 -29.80 1.30 -16.80
C CYS A 15 -29.35 0.55 -15.55
N THR A 16 -28.93 -0.70 -15.69
CA THR A 16 -28.18 -1.39 -14.64
C THR A 16 -26.83 -0.70 -14.54
N VAL A 17 -26.70 0.21 -13.58
CA VAL A 17 -25.41 0.73 -13.15
C VAL A 17 -24.69 -0.46 -12.51
N SER A 18 -23.73 -1.04 -13.24
CA SER A 18 -22.86 -2.08 -12.72
C SER A 18 -21.92 -1.42 -11.72
N PHE A 19 -22.29 -1.45 -10.45
CA PHE A 19 -21.37 -1.06 -9.38
C PHE A 19 -20.28 -2.14 -9.33
N GLY A 20 -19.02 -1.74 -9.49
CA GLY A 20 -17.88 -2.57 -9.10
C GLY A 20 -18.09 -3.09 -7.67
N GLN A 21 -17.40 -4.16 -7.31
CA GLN A 21 -17.53 -4.79 -6.00
C GLN A 21 -17.31 -3.73 -4.91
N ALA A 22 -18.34 -3.45 -4.12
CA ALA A 22 -18.26 -2.43 -3.06
C ALA A 22 -17.29 -2.90 -1.97
N LEU A 23 -16.49 -1.99 -1.44
CA LEU A 23 -15.65 -2.25 -0.28
C LEU A 23 -16.55 -2.60 0.91
N THR A 24 -16.34 -3.76 1.53
CA THR A 24 -17.07 -4.14 2.73
C THR A 24 -16.47 -3.49 3.97
N GLN A 25 -17.25 -3.34 5.03
CA GLN A 25 -16.74 -2.86 6.32
C GLN A 25 -15.64 -3.79 6.85
N ALA A 26 -15.79 -5.10 6.70
CA ALA A 26 -14.80 -6.08 7.11
C ALA A 26 -13.47 -5.93 6.35
N ASP A 27 -13.51 -5.60 5.04
CA ASP A 27 -12.30 -5.32 4.27
C ASP A 27 -11.63 -4.03 4.78
N SER A 28 -12.40 -2.97 5.03
CA SER A 28 -11.88 -1.71 5.56
C SER A 28 -11.19 -1.92 6.91
N GLU A 29 -11.85 -2.59 7.85
CA GLU A 29 -11.30 -2.91 9.18
C GLU A 29 -10.02 -3.75 9.07
N LYS A 30 -10.00 -4.74 8.18
CA LYS A 30 -8.82 -5.59 7.95
C LYS A 30 -7.63 -4.80 7.40
N ALA A 31 -7.85 -3.93 6.42
CA ALA A 31 -6.80 -3.09 5.88
C ALA A 31 -6.28 -2.07 6.90
N GLU A 32 -7.19 -1.44 7.66
CA GLU A 32 -6.82 -0.52 8.73
C GLU A 32 -5.95 -1.19 9.78
N GLN A 33 -6.37 -2.37 10.28
CA GLN A 33 -5.57 -3.16 11.22
C GLN A 33 -4.19 -3.49 10.66
N TYR A 34 -4.10 -3.86 9.39
CA TYR A 34 -2.82 -4.21 8.76
C TYR A 34 -1.91 -2.97 8.61
N LEU A 35 -2.48 -1.82 8.22
CA LEU A 35 -1.77 -0.54 8.18
C LEU A 35 -1.25 -0.13 9.57
N GLN A 36 -2.07 -0.28 10.61
CA GLN A 36 -1.69 0.01 12.00
C GLN A 36 -0.59 -0.94 12.49
N GLN A 37 -0.75 -2.25 12.30
CA GLN A 37 0.24 -3.26 12.71
C GLN A 37 1.60 -3.03 12.04
N THR A 38 1.61 -2.71 10.74
CA THR A 38 2.86 -2.48 10.02
C THR A 38 3.50 -1.13 10.38
N ARG A 39 2.71 -0.10 10.71
CA ARG A 39 3.21 1.13 11.33
C ARG A 39 3.94 0.84 12.65
N ASP A 40 3.28 0.13 13.53
CA ASP A 40 3.82 -0.18 14.86
C ASP A 40 5.07 -1.06 14.76
N GLY A 41 5.11 -1.96 13.76
CA GLY A 41 6.29 -2.75 13.44
C GLY A 41 7.50 -1.90 13.03
N VAL A 42 7.31 -0.85 12.21
CA VAL A 42 8.38 0.09 11.84
C VAL A 42 8.86 0.88 13.07
N VAL A 43 7.93 1.39 13.88
CA VAL A 43 8.25 2.13 15.10
C VAL A 43 9.07 1.27 16.05
N GLU A 44 8.62 0.06 16.36
CA GLU A 44 9.31 -0.83 17.30
C GLU A 44 10.68 -1.30 16.77
N ALA A 45 10.80 -1.52 15.46
CA ALA A 45 12.07 -1.93 14.86
C ALA A 45 13.15 -0.83 14.94
N THR A 46 12.76 0.45 15.00
CA THR A 46 13.67 1.61 15.03
C THR A 46 13.81 2.27 16.40
N LYS A 47 12.97 1.89 17.35
CA LYS A 47 12.90 2.49 18.69
C LYS A 47 14.19 2.33 19.48
N GLY A 48 14.66 3.45 20.02
CA GLY A 48 15.80 3.48 20.96
C GLY A 48 17.16 3.17 20.33
N LEU A 49 17.25 3.10 19.00
CA LEU A 49 18.52 2.90 18.33
C LEU A 49 19.39 4.16 18.41
N SER A 50 20.68 3.98 18.72
CA SER A 50 21.69 5.03 18.64
C SER A 50 22.00 5.40 17.19
N ASP A 51 22.61 6.55 16.96
CA ASP A 51 23.06 6.99 15.63
C ASP A 51 23.99 5.97 14.97
N ALA A 52 24.88 5.34 15.72
CA ALA A 52 25.76 4.30 15.22
C ALA A 52 24.96 3.08 14.72
N GLN A 53 23.94 2.67 15.48
CA GLN A 53 23.05 1.58 15.11
C GLN A 53 22.19 1.91 13.88
N MET A 54 21.65 3.13 13.82
CA MET A 54 20.88 3.59 12.66
C MET A 54 21.70 3.63 11.38
N LYS A 55 22.98 3.97 11.45
CA LYS A 55 23.87 4.10 10.29
C LYS A 55 24.64 2.81 9.94
N PHE A 56 24.56 1.78 10.77
CA PHE A 56 25.28 0.53 10.54
C PHE A 56 24.83 -0.14 9.24
N LYS A 57 25.80 -0.54 8.42
CA LYS A 57 25.59 -1.29 7.17
C LYS A 57 26.23 -2.66 7.29
N PRO A 58 25.47 -3.75 7.13
CA PRO A 58 26.03 -5.12 7.15
C PRO A 58 27.08 -5.36 6.05
N ALA A 59 26.95 -4.66 4.92
CA ALA A 59 27.92 -4.67 3.82
C ALA A 59 27.80 -3.34 3.04
N PRO A 60 28.79 -2.93 2.23
CA PRO A 60 28.77 -1.67 1.47
C PRO A 60 27.56 -1.49 0.55
N ASP A 61 27.05 -2.59 -0.02
CA ASP A 61 25.92 -2.64 -0.93
C ASP A 61 24.56 -2.89 -0.21
N ARG A 62 24.57 -2.95 1.12
CA ARG A 62 23.36 -3.17 1.94
C ARG A 62 22.94 -1.87 2.60
N TRP A 63 21.63 -1.67 2.68
CA TRP A 63 21.07 -0.53 3.39
C TRP A 63 21.20 -0.66 4.90
N SER A 64 21.46 0.46 5.54
CA SER A 64 21.36 0.63 6.99
C SER A 64 19.90 0.67 7.45
N VAL A 65 19.69 0.71 8.77
CA VAL A 65 18.36 0.93 9.35
C VAL A 65 17.79 2.27 8.88
N ALA A 66 18.60 3.35 8.93
CA ALA A 66 18.17 4.69 8.52
C ALA A 66 17.81 4.76 7.04
N GLU A 67 18.63 4.17 6.15
CA GLU A 67 18.35 4.10 4.71
C GLU A 67 17.07 3.28 4.44
N THR A 68 16.85 2.19 5.16
CA THR A 68 15.63 1.38 5.02
C THR A 68 14.40 2.14 5.49
N LEU A 69 14.48 2.89 6.60
CA LEU A 69 13.39 3.72 7.11
C LEU A 69 13.04 4.84 6.11
N GLU A 70 14.05 5.51 5.52
CA GLU A 70 13.83 6.53 4.50
C GLU A 70 13.13 5.92 3.27
N HIS A 71 13.54 4.73 2.83
CA HIS A 71 12.89 4.04 1.72
C HIS A 71 11.41 3.71 2.01
N ILE A 72 11.10 3.24 3.22
CA ILE A 72 9.70 2.99 3.64
C ILE A 72 8.89 4.29 3.53
N THR A 73 9.43 5.39 4.02
CA THR A 73 8.76 6.71 4.03
C THR A 73 8.49 7.20 2.61
N LEU A 74 9.51 7.14 1.75
CA LEU A 74 9.39 7.54 0.35
C LEU A 74 8.37 6.68 -0.42
N ALA A 75 8.35 5.37 -0.13
CA ALA A 75 7.41 4.46 -0.76
C ALA A 75 5.97 4.71 -0.29
N GLU A 76 5.77 5.03 0.99
CA GLU A 76 4.46 5.40 1.53
C GLU A 76 3.85 6.57 0.76
N ASP A 77 4.61 7.67 0.64
CA ASP A 77 4.17 8.88 -0.08
C ASP A 77 3.91 8.61 -1.56
N PHE A 78 4.86 7.92 -2.21
CA PHE A 78 4.78 7.65 -3.65
C PHE A 78 3.59 6.77 -4.00
N LEU A 79 3.35 5.72 -3.22
CA LEU A 79 2.28 4.77 -3.49
C LEU A 79 0.91 5.38 -3.18
N LEU A 80 0.77 6.14 -2.08
CA LEU A 80 -0.48 6.85 -1.77
C LEU A 80 -0.82 7.89 -2.84
N LEU A 81 0.18 8.63 -3.34
CA LEU A 81 -0.02 9.60 -4.43
C LEU A 81 -0.45 8.88 -5.72
N ASN A 82 0.20 7.73 -6.02
CA ASN A 82 -0.19 6.90 -7.16
C ASN A 82 -1.63 6.40 -7.06
N ASP A 83 -2.10 5.98 -5.87
CA ASP A 83 -3.49 5.60 -5.64
C ASP A 83 -4.43 6.76 -5.96
N LYS A 84 -4.22 7.92 -5.36
CA LYS A 84 -5.08 9.10 -5.53
C LYS A 84 -5.11 9.63 -6.96
N ASP A 85 -3.96 9.68 -7.63
CA ASP A 85 -3.82 10.39 -8.90
C ASP A 85 -3.98 9.49 -10.13
N LYS A 86 -3.71 8.20 -10.00
CA LYS A 86 -3.76 7.26 -11.13
C LYS A 86 -4.82 6.18 -10.94
N ILE A 87 -4.77 5.44 -9.83
CA ILE A 87 -5.64 4.27 -9.66
C ILE A 87 -7.10 4.70 -9.58
N MET A 88 -7.41 5.69 -8.74
CA MET A 88 -8.77 6.21 -8.60
C MET A 88 -9.34 6.86 -9.88
N LYS A 89 -8.49 7.15 -10.86
CA LYS A 89 -8.87 7.70 -12.17
C LYS A 89 -8.78 6.67 -13.31
N ALA A 90 -8.37 5.44 -12.98
CA ALA A 90 -8.25 4.36 -13.96
C ALA A 90 -9.63 3.84 -14.40
N PRO A 91 -9.72 3.07 -15.48
CA PRO A 91 -10.96 2.42 -15.88
C PRO A 91 -11.54 1.53 -14.78
N ALA A 92 -12.85 1.34 -14.81
CA ALA A 92 -13.53 0.39 -13.93
C ALA A 92 -12.96 -1.02 -14.12
N GLY A 93 -12.78 -1.73 -13.01
CA GLY A 93 -12.37 -3.12 -13.03
C GLY A 93 -13.47 -4.05 -13.57
N ALA A 94 -13.08 -5.21 -14.07
CA ALA A 94 -14.04 -6.25 -14.45
C ALA A 94 -14.74 -6.81 -13.19
N ASN A 95 -16.04 -7.09 -13.30
CA ASN A 95 -16.85 -7.55 -12.17
C ASN A 95 -16.54 -8.98 -11.71
N ASP A 96 -15.81 -9.75 -12.51
CA ASP A 96 -15.44 -11.15 -12.26
C ASP A 96 -14.03 -11.31 -11.64
N ARG A 97 -13.41 -10.22 -11.20
CA ARG A 97 -12.10 -10.27 -10.52
C ARG A 97 -12.22 -11.05 -9.20
N ASP A 98 -11.31 -11.98 -9.00
CA ASP A 98 -11.14 -12.69 -7.74
C ASP A 98 -10.32 -11.81 -6.76
N THR A 99 -10.97 -10.79 -6.20
CA THR A 99 -10.33 -9.83 -5.30
C THR A 99 -9.76 -10.50 -4.05
N ALA A 100 -10.45 -11.51 -3.50
CA ALA A 100 -9.97 -12.24 -2.32
C ALA A 100 -8.63 -12.94 -2.59
N LYS A 101 -8.46 -13.51 -3.78
CA LYS A 101 -7.20 -14.13 -4.21
C LYS A 101 -6.10 -13.09 -4.38
N ILE A 102 -6.39 -11.92 -4.95
CA ILE A 102 -5.41 -10.85 -5.15
C ILE A 102 -5.01 -10.26 -3.79
N ASP A 103 -5.96 -9.99 -2.90
CA ASP A 103 -5.67 -9.55 -1.53
C ASP A 103 -4.71 -10.51 -0.81
N ALA A 104 -5.03 -11.81 -0.83
CA ALA A 104 -4.20 -12.84 -0.23
C ALA A 104 -2.79 -12.89 -0.86
N MET A 105 -2.70 -12.72 -2.18
CA MET A 105 -1.42 -12.68 -2.89
C MET A 105 -0.59 -11.46 -2.46
N VAL A 106 -1.17 -10.27 -2.36
CA VAL A 106 -0.48 -9.05 -1.94
C VAL A 106 0.13 -9.24 -0.54
N VAL A 107 -0.66 -9.68 0.43
CA VAL A 107 -0.22 -9.79 1.83
C VAL A 107 0.78 -10.94 2.06
N THR A 108 0.87 -11.90 1.14
CA THR A 108 1.82 -13.02 1.22
C THR A 108 3.09 -12.79 0.44
N MET A 109 2.99 -12.33 -0.82
CA MET A 109 4.14 -12.23 -1.73
C MET A 109 4.97 -10.96 -1.50
N VAL A 110 4.34 -9.84 -1.17
CA VAL A 110 5.07 -8.57 -1.00
C VAL A 110 6.03 -8.63 0.20
N PRO A 111 5.65 -9.17 1.38
CA PRO A 111 6.56 -9.28 2.53
C PRO A 111 7.60 -10.39 2.40
N ASP A 112 7.53 -11.23 1.36
CA ASP A 112 8.52 -12.28 1.11
C ASP A 112 9.86 -11.69 0.67
N ARG A 113 10.92 -11.96 1.41
CA ARG A 113 12.28 -11.45 1.18
C ARG A 113 13.22 -12.46 0.52
N THR A 114 12.73 -13.60 0.11
CA THR A 114 13.54 -14.62 -0.60
C THR A 114 14.10 -14.10 -1.92
N GLN A 115 13.36 -13.21 -2.59
CA GLN A 115 13.80 -12.55 -3.81
C GLN A 115 14.23 -11.09 -3.53
N LYS A 116 15.49 -10.77 -3.90
CA LYS A 116 15.98 -9.39 -3.88
C LYS A 116 15.27 -8.58 -4.98
N ARG A 117 14.86 -7.37 -4.66
CA ARG A 117 14.30 -6.40 -5.61
C ARG A 117 15.08 -5.11 -5.51
N GLN A 118 15.33 -4.46 -6.64
CA GLN A 118 15.91 -3.13 -6.66
C GLN A 118 14.82 -2.07 -6.47
N ALA A 119 15.12 -1.04 -5.67
CA ALA A 119 14.22 0.10 -5.54
C ALA A 119 14.24 0.93 -6.83
N PRO A 120 13.08 1.42 -7.31
CA PRO A 120 13.04 2.43 -8.35
C PRO A 120 13.78 3.70 -7.90
N GLY A 121 14.40 4.41 -8.85
CA GLY A 121 15.21 5.58 -8.56
C GLY A 121 14.62 6.59 -7.57
N PRO A 122 13.34 7.01 -7.71
CA PRO A 122 12.71 7.96 -6.78
C PRO A 122 12.61 7.47 -5.33
N LEU A 123 12.70 6.15 -5.11
CA LEU A 123 12.57 5.51 -3.80
C LEU A 123 13.93 5.12 -3.19
N VAL A 124 15.03 5.44 -3.87
CA VAL A 124 16.38 5.19 -3.35
C VAL A 124 16.68 6.19 -2.23
N PRO A 125 17.12 5.74 -1.04
CA PRO A 125 17.47 6.62 0.07
C PRO A 125 18.63 7.54 -0.30
N THR A 126 18.57 8.78 0.12
CA THR A 126 19.60 9.80 -0.16
C THR A 126 20.12 10.49 1.11
N GLY A 127 19.58 10.13 2.28
CA GLY A 127 19.93 10.76 3.56
C GLY A 127 19.36 12.17 3.68
N ARG A 128 18.20 12.45 3.09
CA ARG A 128 17.59 13.80 3.04
C ARG A 128 17.04 14.27 4.39
N TRP A 129 16.82 13.36 5.31
CA TRP A 129 16.28 13.62 6.65
C TRP A 129 17.11 12.92 7.72
N THR A 130 17.11 13.43 8.92
CA THR A 130 17.56 12.69 10.11
C THR A 130 16.62 11.51 10.37
N SER A 131 17.07 10.51 11.12
CA SER A 131 16.22 9.35 11.44
C SER A 131 14.94 9.74 12.19
N ALA A 132 15.01 10.75 13.07
CA ALA A 132 13.85 11.25 13.81
C ALA A 132 12.84 11.94 12.86
N GLU A 133 13.33 12.79 11.96
CA GLU A 133 12.50 13.45 10.95
C GLU A 133 11.87 12.44 9.98
N THR A 134 12.63 11.42 9.60
CA THR A 134 12.12 10.34 8.71
C THR A 134 10.99 9.58 9.38
N LEU A 135 11.14 9.22 10.67
CA LEU A 135 10.10 8.52 11.41
C LEU A 135 8.85 9.38 11.58
N ASP A 136 9.00 10.66 11.92
CA ASP A 136 7.87 11.60 12.03
C ASP A 136 7.15 11.77 10.70
N HIS A 137 7.88 11.86 9.59
CA HIS A 137 7.31 11.91 8.24
C HIS A 137 6.54 10.62 7.93
N PHE A 138 7.13 9.45 8.16
CA PHE A 138 6.45 8.16 7.98
C PHE A 138 5.12 8.09 8.74
N LEU A 139 5.11 8.50 10.01
CA LEU A 139 3.90 8.47 10.84
C LEU A 139 2.80 9.39 10.29
N LYS A 140 3.18 10.57 9.81
CA LYS A 140 2.23 11.51 9.16
C LYS A 140 1.68 10.94 7.86
N SER A 141 2.54 10.38 7.02
CA SER A 141 2.13 9.78 5.74
C SER A 141 1.22 8.56 5.97
N ARG A 142 1.54 7.70 6.95
CA ARG A 142 0.69 6.55 7.31
C ARG A 142 -0.68 6.99 7.84
N ALA A 143 -0.76 8.06 8.60
CA ALA A 143 -2.04 8.63 9.03
C ALA A 143 -2.87 9.11 7.84
N GLN A 144 -2.23 9.70 6.81
CA GLN A 144 -2.90 10.08 5.57
C GLN A 144 -3.39 8.86 4.76
N THR A 145 -2.61 7.76 4.75
CA THR A 145 -3.00 6.51 4.09
C THR A 145 -4.24 5.91 4.75
N ILE A 146 -4.29 5.88 6.09
CA ILE A 146 -5.46 5.40 6.84
C ILE A 146 -6.67 6.32 6.59
N ALA A 147 -6.51 7.63 6.66
CA ALA A 147 -7.58 8.58 6.39
C ALA A 147 -8.12 8.46 4.94
N PHE A 148 -7.27 8.12 3.97
CA PHE A 148 -7.69 7.84 2.60
C PHE A 148 -8.54 6.57 2.51
N LEU A 149 -8.15 5.49 3.19
CA LEU A 149 -8.95 4.27 3.30
C LEU A 149 -10.34 4.57 3.87
N GLU A 150 -10.42 5.31 4.99
CA GLU A 150 -11.67 5.61 5.69
C GLU A 150 -12.61 6.52 4.90
N SER A 151 -12.05 7.43 4.09
CA SER A 151 -12.83 8.44 3.37
C SER A 151 -13.20 8.07 1.94
N THR A 152 -12.75 6.92 1.42
CA THR A 152 -12.89 6.56 0.00
C THR A 152 -13.69 5.25 -0.15
N PRO A 153 -14.99 5.31 -0.42
CA PRO A 153 -15.86 4.12 -0.44
C PRO A 153 -15.70 3.26 -1.70
N ASP A 154 -15.15 3.80 -2.79
CA ASP A 154 -15.06 3.16 -4.11
C ASP A 154 -13.65 2.62 -4.45
N LEU A 155 -12.85 2.28 -3.43
CA LEU A 155 -11.48 1.76 -3.58
C LEU A 155 -11.37 0.49 -4.44
N ARG A 156 -12.45 -0.27 -4.59
CA ARG A 156 -12.54 -1.47 -5.44
C ARG A 156 -12.97 -1.18 -6.89
N ALA A 157 -13.41 0.06 -7.18
CA ALA A 157 -14.05 0.37 -8.46
C ALA A 157 -13.07 0.44 -9.64
N HIS A 158 -11.86 0.90 -9.42
CA HIS A 158 -10.88 1.20 -10.46
C HIS A 158 -9.65 0.31 -10.34
N VAL A 159 -9.11 -0.13 -11.47
CA VAL A 159 -7.93 -1.01 -11.52
C VAL A 159 -6.87 -0.48 -12.46
N ALA A 160 -5.61 -0.69 -12.09
CA ALA A 160 -4.46 -0.39 -12.94
C ALA A 160 -3.40 -1.48 -12.80
N ASP A 161 -2.48 -1.53 -13.77
CA ASP A 161 -1.35 -2.47 -13.77
C ASP A 161 -0.51 -2.35 -12.49
N SER A 162 -0.03 -3.48 -12.01
CA SER A 162 0.78 -3.56 -10.80
C SER A 162 2.10 -4.29 -11.02
N PRO A 163 3.08 -4.11 -10.12
CA PRO A 163 4.35 -4.83 -10.17
C PRO A 163 4.21 -6.33 -9.83
N LEU A 164 3.01 -6.81 -9.50
CA LEU A 164 2.73 -8.22 -9.23
C LEU A 164 2.25 -8.98 -10.47
N GLY A 165 2.26 -8.34 -11.65
CA GLY A 165 1.94 -8.98 -12.93
C GLY A 165 0.44 -9.13 -13.22
N GLN A 166 -0.40 -8.49 -12.43
CA GLN A 166 -1.86 -8.43 -12.65
C GLN A 166 -2.41 -7.09 -12.16
N PRO A 167 -3.55 -6.63 -12.73
CA PRO A 167 -4.18 -5.38 -12.30
C PRO A 167 -4.61 -5.42 -10.84
N MET A 168 -4.39 -4.33 -10.13
CA MET A 168 -4.80 -4.14 -8.73
C MET A 168 -5.72 -2.93 -8.61
N ASP A 169 -6.70 -3.01 -7.70
CA ASP A 169 -7.54 -1.89 -7.30
C ASP A 169 -6.88 -1.04 -6.19
N ALA A 170 -7.47 0.11 -5.87
CA ALA A 170 -6.89 1.01 -4.86
C ALA A 170 -6.83 0.36 -3.47
N TYR A 171 -7.80 -0.48 -3.09
CA TYR A 171 -7.74 -1.22 -1.84
C TYR A 171 -6.56 -2.19 -1.80
N GLU A 172 -6.31 -2.93 -2.87
CA GLU A 172 -5.17 -3.85 -3.00
C GLU A 172 -3.83 -3.08 -2.96
N TRP A 173 -3.79 -1.85 -3.49
CA TRP A 173 -2.63 -0.97 -3.35
C TRP A 173 -2.42 -0.48 -1.92
N LEU A 174 -3.48 -0.22 -1.14
CA LEU A 174 -3.36 0.07 0.29
C LEU A 174 -2.81 -1.14 1.08
N LEU A 175 -3.25 -2.35 0.74
CA LEU A 175 -2.65 -3.58 1.28
C LEU A 175 -1.17 -3.70 0.88
N PHE A 176 -0.82 -3.32 -0.36
CA PHE A 176 0.57 -3.32 -0.84
C PHE A 176 1.44 -2.33 -0.04
N ILE A 177 0.96 -1.14 0.28
CA ILE A 177 1.65 -0.15 1.14
C ILE A 177 1.98 -0.77 2.50
N ALA A 178 0.99 -1.40 3.16
CA ALA A 178 1.19 -2.08 4.44
C ALA A 178 2.20 -3.23 4.31
N ALA A 179 2.03 -4.10 3.32
CA ALA A 179 2.90 -5.25 3.06
C ALA A 179 4.34 -4.85 2.70
N HIS A 180 4.52 -3.73 2.01
CA HIS A 180 5.83 -3.14 1.70
C HIS A 180 6.55 -2.69 2.99
N SER A 181 5.84 -1.99 3.88
CA SER A 181 6.40 -1.63 5.18
C SER A 181 6.77 -2.87 6.00
N GLN A 182 5.95 -3.93 6.00
CA GLN A 182 6.29 -5.19 6.65
C GLN A 182 7.55 -5.84 6.04
N ARG A 183 7.68 -5.85 4.72
CA ARG A 183 8.87 -6.35 4.03
C ARG A 183 10.14 -5.67 4.54
N HIS A 184 10.10 -4.35 4.62
CA HIS A 184 11.27 -3.56 5.01
C HIS A 184 11.48 -3.51 6.52
N THR A 185 10.46 -3.69 7.33
CA THR A 185 10.62 -3.99 8.77
C THR A 185 11.43 -5.27 8.99
N LYS A 186 11.14 -6.34 8.24
CA LYS A 186 11.95 -7.57 8.26
C LYS A 186 13.40 -7.29 7.85
N GLN A 187 13.63 -6.41 6.85
CA GLN A 187 14.98 -6.00 6.47
C GLN A 187 15.72 -5.27 7.60
N ILE A 188 15.06 -4.37 8.32
CA ILE A 188 15.63 -3.72 9.50
C ILE A 188 16.04 -4.77 10.55
N LEU A 189 15.17 -5.75 10.81
CA LEU A 189 15.46 -6.81 11.76
C LEU A 189 16.64 -7.70 11.31
N GLU A 190 16.80 -7.94 10.00
CA GLU A 190 17.98 -8.62 9.46
C GLU A 190 19.27 -7.82 9.70
N VAL A 191 19.23 -6.48 9.55
CA VAL A 191 20.37 -5.61 9.87
C VAL A 191 20.73 -5.67 11.34
N LYS A 192 19.71 -5.62 12.23
CA LYS A 192 19.89 -5.70 13.69
C LYS A 192 20.39 -7.05 14.15
N ALA A 193 20.15 -8.12 13.39
CA ALA A 193 20.64 -9.47 13.70
C ALA A 193 22.09 -9.74 13.23
N ASP A 194 22.72 -8.78 12.54
CA ASP A 194 24.11 -8.94 12.11
C ASP A 194 25.05 -9.06 13.32
N PRO A 195 26.00 -10.03 13.34
CA PRO A 195 26.95 -10.19 14.46
C PRO A 195 27.78 -8.95 14.79
N ASN A 196 27.99 -8.06 13.81
CA ASN A 196 28.73 -6.82 13.95
C ASN A 196 27.84 -5.61 14.26
N PHE A 197 26.52 -5.82 14.44
CA PHE A 197 25.62 -4.70 14.79
C PHE A 197 26.09 -4.03 16.09
N PRO A 198 26.24 -2.69 16.13
CA PRO A 198 26.79 -1.99 17.28
C PRO A 198 25.99 -2.29 18.57
N LYS A 199 26.71 -2.59 19.64
CA LYS A 199 26.11 -2.64 20.98
C LYS A 199 25.78 -1.23 21.43
N SER A 200 24.65 -1.07 22.12
CA SER A 200 24.25 0.21 22.70
C SER A 200 25.27 0.74 23.73
#